data_1e899b36752e0a7277d819f27115c73e
#
_entry.id   1e899b36752e0a7277d819f27115c73e
#
_cell.length_a   1.000
_cell.length_b   1.000
_cell.length_c   1.000
_cell.angle_alpha   90.00
_cell.angle_beta   90.00
_cell.angle_gamma   90.00
#
_symmetry.space_group_name_H-M   'P 1'
#
loop_
_entity.id
_entity.type
_entity.pdbx_description
1 polymer ?
#
loop_
_entity_poly.entity_id
_entity_poly.type
_entity_poly.pdbx_seq_one_letter_code
_entity_poly.pdbx_strand_id
1 'polypeptide(L)'
;MASKRASSGLTFKATMAQVSVPASSANVGPGFDCFGIALELRDRYAAQVLDDPTFDVDVTGEGADEVKKDAKNLVIKAMMHGFEHMGGKPKGIALRALNVIPHGRGLGSSASAIVGGLTLARSLVLTGEQYMSDEDLITLATELEGHPDNVAAAFYGGATIAWLENSIDASGATKSIGKAVSVKVDDRIKALLLVPDNQLATAKARKLLPETISHQDAVLNSSRAALLVHALAQRPDLLFNATEDLLHQSYRASAMPKTIALMQKLRGAGLAAVVSGAGPSVMVLYANSEDEIDQIPSLAPGFTAMKLAIAKTGAQ
;
A
#
# COMPACT_ATOMS: atom_id res chain seq x y z
N MET A 1 8.69 26.23 23.23
CA MET A 1 9.42 25.61 24.36
C MET A 1 9.12 24.13 24.36
N ALA A 2 10.00 23.31 23.79
CA ALA A 2 9.88 21.87 23.84
C ALA A 2 10.24 21.37 25.24
N SER A 3 9.26 20.89 25.98
CA SER A 3 9.45 20.21 27.26
C SER A 3 10.29 18.96 27.01
N LYS A 4 11.51 18.91 27.55
CA LYS A 4 12.27 17.68 27.71
C LYS A 4 11.43 16.72 28.58
N ARG A 5 10.73 15.78 27.99
CA ARG A 5 10.13 14.67 28.74
C ARG A 5 11.27 13.86 29.35
N ALA A 6 11.25 13.73 30.66
CA ALA A 6 12.18 12.88 31.40
C ALA A 6 12.08 11.44 30.84
N SER A 7 13.22 10.78 30.67
CA SER A 7 13.37 9.42 30.19
C SER A 7 12.86 8.40 31.19
N SER A 8 11.54 8.24 31.35
CA SER A 8 10.98 6.96 31.80
C SER A 8 10.91 6.10 30.52
N GLY A 9 11.70 5.03 30.45
CA GLY A 9 11.70 4.14 29.30
C GLY A 9 10.28 3.63 28.98
N LEU A 10 10.03 3.27 27.72
CA LEU A 10 8.75 2.72 27.30
C LEU A 10 8.35 1.53 28.17
N THR A 11 7.08 1.46 28.56
CA THR A 11 6.51 0.29 29.22
C THR A 11 5.87 -0.59 28.16
N PHE A 12 6.39 -1.78 27.98
CA PHE A 12 5.85 -2.75 27.03
C PHE A 12 4.77 -3.62 27.68
N LYS A 13 3.75 -3.97 26.89
CA LYS A 13 2.74 -4.95 27.29
C LYS A 13 3.34 -6.36 27.27
N ALA A 14 3.02 -7.17 28.27
CA ALA A 14 3.43 -8.58 28.32
C ALA A 14 2.65 -9.47 27.35
N THR A 15 1.49 -9.01 26.86
CA THR A 15 0.63 -9.75 25.94
C THR A 15 1.04 -9.55 24.50
N MET A 16 0.84 -10.58 23.68
CA MET A 16 0.99 -10.51 22.23
C MET A 16 -0.01 -9.52 21.63
N ALA A 17 0.46 -8.71 20.67
CA ALA A 17 -0.38 -7.90 19.81
C ALA A 17 -0.57 -8.60 18.44
N GLN A 18 -1.70 -8.35 17.80
CA GLN A 18 -2.03 -8.86 16.48
C GLN A 18 -2.54 -7.73 15.60
N VAL A 19 -2.28 -7.82 14.32
CA VAL A 19 -2.79 -6.90 13.30
C VAL A 19 -3.06 -7.63 12.00
N SER A 20 -4.14 -7.24 11.33
CA SER A 20 -4.51 -7.68 9.99
C SER A 20 -4.45 -6.47 9.06
N VAL A 21 -3.67 -6.56 7.97
CA VAL A 21 -3.41 -5.44 7.05
C VAL A 21 -3.85 -5.80 5.64
N PRO A 22 -4.70 -5.00 4.98
CA PRO A 22 -5.15 -5.28 3.63
C PRO A 22 -4.05 -5.06 2.59
N ALA A 23 -4.17 -5.75 1.45
CA ALA A 23 -3.47 -5.41 0.23
C ALA A 23 -3.83 -4.00 -0.23
N SER A 24 -2.95 -3.37 -0.98
CA SER A 24 -3.19 -2.06 -1.56
C SER A 24 -2.77 -1.99 -3.02
N SER A 25 -3.54 -1.27 -3.82
CA SER A 25 -3.18 -0.91 -5.18
C SER A 25 -3.01 0.59 -5.25
N ALA A 26 -1.79 1.04 -5.54
CA ALA A 26 -1.46 2.43 -5.72
C ALA A 26 -1.76 2.92 -7.14
N ASN A 27 -1.74 4.23 -7.33
CA ASN A 27 -1.92 4.95 -8.58
C ASN A 27 -3.35 4.89 -9.14
N VAL A 28 -3.97 3.74 -9.22
CA VAL A 28 -5.34 3.52 -9.73
C VAL A 28 -5.60 4.27 -11.05
N GLY A 29 -4.68 4.11 -12.01
CA GLY A 29 -4.65 4.90 -13.24
C GLY A 29 -4.01 6.28 -13.02
N PRO A 30 -4.75 7.41 -13.09
CA PRO A 30 -4.17 8.75 -13.17
C PRO A 30 -3.65 9.31 -11.83
N GLY A 31 -3.86 8.62 -10.72
CA GLY A 31 -3.45 9.07 -9.38
C GLY A 31 -2.03 8.69 -9.00
N PHE A 32 -1.07 8.83 -9.92
CA PHE A 32 0.32 8.46 -9.72
C PHE A 32 0.92 9.09 -8.47
N ASP A 33 1.51 8.24 -7.60
CA ASP A 33 2.14 8.58 -6.32
C ASP A 33 1.23 9.33 -5.32
N CYS A 34 -0.09 9.40 -5.58
CA CYS A 34 -1.01 10.11 -4.68
C CYS A 34 -2.30 9.37 -4.39
N PHE A 35 -2.64 8.30 -5.10
CA PHE A 35 -3.90 7.60 -4.90
C PHE A 35 -3.69 6.13 -4.57
N GLY A 36 -4.35 5.64 -3.53
CA GLY A 36 -4.33 4.25 -3.12
C GLY A 36 -5.72 3.69 -2.87
N ILE A 37 -5.89 2.40 -3.10
CA ILE A 37 -7.11 1.67 -2.78
C ILE A 37 -6.77 0.37 -2.04
N ALA A 38 -7.46 0.09 -0.94
CA ALA A 38 -7.28 -1.11 -0.14
C ALA A 38 -8.18 -2.24 -0.66
N LEU A 39 -7.65 -3.46 -0.70
CA LEU A 39 -8.34 -4.64 -1.23
C LEU A 39 -8.48 -5.71 -0.15
N GLU A 40 -9.60 -6.42 -0.11
CA GLU A 40 -9.90 -7.42 0.92
C GLU A 40 -9.13 -8.73 0.67
N LEU A 41 -7.81 -8.62 0.78
CA LEU A 41 -6.83 -9.68 0.82
C LEU A 41 -5.80 -9.28 1.88
N ARG A 42 -5.70 -10.03 2.99
CA ARG A 42 -5.02 -9.50 4.18
C ARG A 42 -3.88 -10.38 4.66
N ASP A 43 -2.72 -9.76 4.86
CA ASP A 43 -1.67 -10.35 5.69
C ASP A 43 -2.04 -10.24 7.16
N ARG A 44 -1.51 -11.16 7.97
CA ARG A 44 -1.71 -11.19 9.42
C ARG A 44 -0.37 -11.27 10.12
N TYR A 45 -0.20 -10.42 11.10
CA TYR A 45 1.01 -10.34 11.90
C TYR A 45 0.67 -10.43 13.39
N ALA A 46 1.48 -11.16 14.13
CA ALA A 46 1.38 -11.22 15.59
C ALA A 46 2.79 -11.06 16.17
N ALA A 47 2.94 -10.24 17.19
CA ALA A 47 4.23 -10.02 17.82
C ALA A 47 4.13 -9.87 19.33
N GLN A 48 5.23 -10.22 20.01
CA GLN A 48 5.43 -10.07 21.44
C GLN A 48 6.84 -9.56 21.69
N VAL A 49 6.98 -8.68 22.67
CA VAL A 49 8.30 -8.26 23.17
C VAL A 49 8.89 -9.34 24.05
N LEU A 50 10.19 -9.62 23.89
CA LEU A 50 10.96 -10.60 24.65
C LEU A 50 11.92 -9.92 25.62
N ASP A 51 12.16 -10.54 26.76
CA ASP A 51 13.15 -10.10 27.74
C ASP A 51 14.59 -10.42 27.31
N ASP A 52 14.76 -11.42 26.44
CA ASP A 52 16.04 -11.83 25.88
C ASP A 52 16.33 -11.08 24.57
N PRO A 53 17.61 -10.80 24.22
CA PRO A 53 18.00 -10.08 23.00
C PRO A 53 17.90 -10.97 21.76
N THR A 54 16.70 -11.51 21.48
CA THR A 54 16.44 -12.47 20.41
C THR A 54 15.37 -11.94 19.46
N PHE A 55 15.58 -12.17 18.16
CA PHE A 55 14.55 -11.99 17.13
C PHE A 55 14.11 -13.37 16.63
N ASP A 56 12.96 -13.84 17.15
CA ASP A 56 12.34 -15.10 16.77
C ASP A 56 11.26 -14.82 15.71
N VAL A 57 11.60 -15.04 14.44
CA VAL A 57 10.77 -14.66 13.29
C VAL A 57 10.34 -15.90 12.53
N ASP A 58 9.05 -16.17 12.49
CA ASP A 58 8.44 -17.21 11.69
C ASP A 58 7.45 -16.59 10.68
N VAL A 59 7.60 -17.00 9.41
CA VAL A 59 6.80 -16.50 8.29
C VAL A 59 6.27 -17.68 7.50
N THR A 60 4.98 -17.67 7.22
CA THR A 60 4.27 -18.66 6.41
C THR A 60 3.52 -17.98 5.26
N GLY A 61 3.18 -18.75 4.22
CA GLY A 61 2.44 -18.26 3.05
C GLY A 61 3.33 -17.65 1.98
N GLU A 62 2.85 -16.57 1.34
CA GLU A 62 3.51 -15.93 0.20
C GLU A 62 4.91 -15.41 0.55
N GLY A 63 5.91 -15.80 -0.26
CA GLY A 63 7.29 -15.35 -0.10
C GLY A 63 8.00 -15.83 1.17
N ALA A 64 7.47 -16.81 1.91
CA ALA A 64 8.01 -17.27 3.19
C ALA A 64 9.49 -17.75 3.10
N ASP A 65 9.91 -18.26 1.94
CA ASP A 65 11.29 -18.69 1.69
C ASP A 65 12.20 -17.56 1.21
N GLU A 66 11.63 -16.43 0.77
CA GLU A 66 12.35 -15.27 0.23
C GLU A 66 12.66 -14.21 1.30
N VAL A 67 11.78 -14.09 2.30
CA VAL A 67 11.90 -13.05 3.33
C VAL A 67 12.94 -13.42 4.41
N LYS A 68 13.55 -12.41 5.01
CA LYS A 68 14.49 -12.62 6.12
C LYS A 68 13.73 -13.06 7.38
N LYS A 69 14.29 -14.06 8.09
CA LYS A 69 13.73 -14.58 9.35
C LYS A 69 14.60 -14.16 10.55
N ASP A 70 15.04 -12.91 10.53
CA ASP A 70 15.90 -12.29 11.56
C ASP A 70 15.53 -10.81 11.74
N ALA A 71 16.39 -10.04 12.44
CA ALA A 71 16.26 -8.59 12.63
C ALA A 71 16.16 -7.77 11.33
N LYS A 72 16.52 -8.36 10.17
CA LYS A 72 16.41 -7.71 8.86
C LYS A 72 15.05 -7.88 8.21
N ASN A 73 14.13 -8.63 8.80
CA ASN A 73 12.76 -8.74 8.35
C ASN A 73 12.11 -7.35 8.30
N LEU A 74 11.31 -7.08 7.27
CA LEU A 74 10.74 -5.74 7.05
C LEU A 74 9.74 -5.35 8.15
N VAL A 75 8.94 -6.30 8.65
CA VAL A 75 8.02 -6.06 9.78
C VAL A 75 8.83 -5.69 11.03
N ILE A 76 9.90 -6.45 11.33
CA ILE A 76 10.79 -6.14 12.47
C ILE A 76 11.42 -4.75 12.32
N LYS A 77 11.94 -4.42 11.14
CA LYS A 77 12.51 -3.07 10.89
C LYS A 77 11.49 -1.96 11.13
N ALA A 78 10.27 -2.14 10.63
CA ALA A 78 9.20 -1.17 10.86
C ALA A 78 8.83 -1.07 12.36
N MET A 79 8.74 -2.21 13.06
CA MET A 79 8.52 -2.20 14.51
C MET A 79 9.62 -1.44 15.24
N MET A 80 10.89 -1.71 14.93
CA MET A 80 12.02 -1.04 15.57
C MET A 80 12.03 0.47 15.29
N HIS A 81 11.68 0.88 14.06
CA HIS A 81 11.54 2.29 13.70
C HIS A 81 10.43 2.98 14.51
N GLY A 82 9.27 2.33 14.67
CA GLY A 82 8.19 2.81 15.51
C GLY A 82 8.57 2.92 17.00
N PHE A 83 9.28 1.93 17.54
CA PHE A 83 9.78 1.98 18.92
C PHE A 83 10.80 3.11 19.13
N GLU A 84 11.72 3.31 18.18
CA GLU A 84 12.67 4.45 18.22
C GLU A 84 11.95 5.79 18.23
N HIS A 85 10.94 5.97 17.39
CA HIS A 85 10.11 7.18 17.38
C HIS A 85 9.45 7.43 18.73
N MET A 86 8.94 6.38 19.38
CA MET A 86 8.31 6.46 20.71
C MET A 86 9.32 6.67 21.85
N GLY A 87 10.62 6.57 21.59
CA GLY A 87 11.69 6.87 22.56
C GLY A 87 12.22 5.67 23.34
N GLY A 88 12.08 4.44 22.82
CA GLY A 88 12.64 3.23 23.44
C GLY A 88 12.79 2.08 22.46
N LYS A 89 13.44 1.00 22.90
CA LYS A 89 13.61 -0.22 22.12
C LYS A 89 13.42 -1.44 23.03
N PRO A 90 12.68 -2.48 22.58
CA PRO A 90 12.67 -3.75 23.28
C PRO A 90 14.02 -4.47 23.13
N LYS A 91 14.31 -5.41 24.02
CA LYS A 91 15.49 -6.26 23.91
C LYS A 91 15.38 -7.22 22.73
N GLY A 92 14.22 -7.85 22.57
CA GLY A 92 13.94 -8.79 21.51
C GLY A 92 12.47 -8.81 21.14
N ILE A 93 12.15 -9.49 20.03
CA ILE A 93 10.80 -9.59 19.46
C ILE A 93 10.59 -11.00 18.94
N ALA A 94 9.47 -11.63 19.31
CA ALA A 94 8.91 -12.77 18.60
C ALA A 94 7.87 -12.24 17.59
N LEU A 95 8.00 -12.65 16.31
CA LEU A 95 7.08 -12.30 15.22
C LEU A 95 6.55 -13.58 14.57
N ARG A 96 5.25 -13.62 14.35
CA ARG A 96 4.57 -14.63 13.51
C ARG A 96 3.83 -13.90 12.41
N ALA A 97 4.11 -14.25 11.16
CA ALA A 97 3.52 -13.63 9.99
C ALA A 97 2.86 -14.68 9.09
N LEU A 98 1.63 -14.42 8.68
CA LEU A 98 0.93 -15.15 7.63
C LEU A 98 0.77 -14.19 6.44
N ASN A 99 1.59 -14.36 5.43
CA ASN A 99 1.54 -13.58 4.21
C ASN A 99 0.58 -14.22 3.20
N VAL A 100 -0.35 -13.43 2.71
CA VAL A 100 -1.35 -13.84 1.70
C VAL A 100 -1.22 -12.95 0.46
N ILE A 101 -0.67 -11.75 0.61
CA ILE A 101 -0.50 -10.77 -0.47
C ILE A 101 0.68 -11.18 -1.34
N PRO A 102 0.50 -11.42 -2.67
CA PRO A 102 1.58 -11.78 -3.57
C PRO A 102 2.70 -10.74 -3.62
N HIS A 103 3.94 -11.19 -3.40
CA HIS A 103 5.12 -10.32 -3.33
C HIS A 103 5.58 -9.83 -4.72
N GLY A 104 5.98 -8.56 -4.84
CA GLY A 104 6.53 -8.00 -6.06
C GLY A 104 5.57 -7.95 -7.24
N ARG A 105 4.27 -7.91 -6.98
CA ARG A 105 3.21 -7.92 -8.01
C ARG A 105 2.29 -6.69 -8.00
N GLY A 106 2.76 -5.60 -7.37
CA GLY A 106 2.01 -4.34 -7.34
C GLY A 106 0.76 -4.35 -6.44
N LEU A 107 0.78 -5.18 -5.39
CA LEU A 107 -0.33 -5.36 -4.45
C LEU A 107 -0.01 -4.87 -3.03
N GLY A 108 1.07 -4.08 -2.86
CA GLY A 108 1.38 -3.41 -1.61
C GLY A 108 1.85 -4.33 -0.48
N SER A 109 2.48 -5.49 -0.77
CA SER A 109 2.99 -6.39 0.28
C SER A 109 4.05 -5.72 1.17
N SER A 110 4.90 -4.84 0.62
CA SER A 110 5.85 -4.03 1.40
C SER A 110 5.13 -3.07 2.34
N ALA A 111 4.14 -2.33 1.83
CA ALA A 111 3.31 -1.42 2.62
C ALA A 111 2.55 -2.16 3.73
N SER A 112 2.02 -3.36 3.44
CA SER A 112 1.40 -4.23 4.45
C SER A 112 2.38 -4.57 5.59
N ALA A 113 3.61 -4.97 5.26
CA ALA A 113 4.63 -5.30 6.26
C ALA A 113 5.05 -4.08 7.09
N ILE A 114 5.21 -2.91 6.46
CA ILE A 114 5.60 -1.66 7.14
C ILE A 114 4.47 -1.19 8.06
N VAL A 115 3.26 -1.06 7.56
CA VAL A 115 2.10 -0.62 8.33
C VAL A 115 1.80 -1.60 9.46
N GLY A 116 1.87 -2.91 9.18
CA GLY A 116 1.70 -3.95 10.18
C GLY A 116 2.74 -3.85 11.30
N GLY A 117 4.00 -3.65 10.95
CA GLY A 117 5.08 -3.48 11.92
C GLY A 117 4.92 -2.25 12.81
N LEU A 118 4.62 -1.08 12.23
CA LEU A 118 4.38 0.15 12.98
C LEU A 118 3.15 0.05 13.89
N THR A 119 2.07 -0.55 13.39
CA THR A 119 0.83 -0.77 14.18
C THR A 119 1.09 -1.73 15.34
N LEU A 120 1.84 -2.82 15.13
CA LEU A 120 2.26 -3.72 16.20
C LEU A 120 3.13 -3.02 17.25
N ALA A 121 4.11 -2.21 16.81
CA ALA A 121 4.96 -1.45 17.73
C ALA A 121 4.13 -0.54 18.62
N ARG A 122 3.21 0.22 18.03
CA ARG A 122 2.28 1.09 18.78
C ARG A 122 1.41 0.29 19.74
N SER A 123 0.88 -0.84 19.31
CA SER A 123 -0.01 -1.67 20.11
C SER A 123 0.71 -2.35 21.28
N LEU A 124 2.00 -2.65 21.17
CA LEU A 124 2.81 -3.30 22.22
C LEU A 124 3.31 -2.34 23.29
N VAL A 125 3.24 -1.03 23.08
CA VAL A 125 3.56 -0.02 24.09
C VAL A 125 2.31 0.34 24.88
N LEU A 126 2.44 0.43 26.22
CA LEU A 126 1.35 0.91 27.07
C LEU A 126 1.06 2.39 26.69
N THR A 127 -0.19 2.68 26.33
CA THR A 127 -0.59 4.00 25.80
C THR A 127 0.17 4.45 24.54
N GLY A 128 0.54 3.51 23.66
CA GLY A 128 1.36 3.77 22.47
C GLY A 128 0.81 4.86 21.55
N GLU A 129 -0.53 5.02 21.47
CA GLU A 129 -1.20 6.08 20.70
C GLU A 129 -0.86 7.50 21.20
N GLN A 130 -0.44 7.66 22.45
CA GLN A 130 0.01 8.96 22.99
C GLN A 130 1.45 9.30 22.55
N TYR A 131 2.22 8.30 22.12
CA TYR A 131 3.60 8.45 21.68
C TYR A 131 3.74 8.46 20.16
N MET A 132 2.82 7.82 19.43
CA MET A 132 2.79 7.75 17.98
C MET A 132 1.35 7.90 17.50
N SER A 133 1.00 9.06 16.99
CA SER A 133 -0.30 9.36 16.41
C SER A 133 -0.48 8.65 15.05
N ASP A 134 -1.69 8.69 14.46
CA ASP A 134 -1.92 8.19 13.11
C ASP A 134 -1.10 8.96 12.06
N GLU A 135 -0.93 10.27 12.25
CA GLU A 135 -0.09 11.10 11.38
C GLU A 135 1.39 10.71 11.48
N ASP A 136 1.89 10.44 12.69
CA ASP A 136 3.25 9.93 12.88
C ASP A 136 3.42 8.58 12.20
N LEU A 137 2.45 7.67 12.33
CA LEU A 137 2.49 6.35 11.71
C LEU A 137 2.57 6.46 10.18
N ILE A 138 1.73 7.28 9.55
CA ILE A 138 1.76 7.51 8.09
C ILE A 138 3.08 8.12 7.66
N THR A 139 3.62 9.07 8.42
CA THR A 139 4.91 9.69 8.12
C THR A 139 6.04 8.66 8.17
N LEU A 140 6.13 7.88 9.26
CA LEU A 140 7.14 6.83 9.42
C LEU A 140 7.00 5.73 8.34
N ALA A 141 5.75 5.34 8.03
CA ALA A 141 5.50 4.38 6.98
C ALA A 141 5.95 4.89 5.61
N THR A 142 5.70 6.18 5.33
CA THR A 142 6.13 6.85 4.10
C THR A 142 7.65 6.96 4.01
N GLU A 143 8.34 7.26 5.11
CA GLU A 143 9.81 7.28 5.18
C GLU A 143 10.42 5.90 4.82
N LEU A 144 9.80 4.81 5.27
CA LEU A 144 10.26 3.44 5.00
C LEU A 144 9.93 2.95 3.58
N GLU A 145 8.76 3.30 3.05
CA GLU A 145 8.30 2.86 1.71
C GLU A 145 8.81 3.78 0.58
N GLY A 146 9.02 5.06 0.87
CA GLY A 146 9.45 6.09 -0.08
C GLY A 146 8.31 6.85 -0.76
N HIS A 147 7.06 6.41 -0.61
CA HIS A 147 5.85 7.07 -1.12
C HIS A 147 4.62 6.74 -0.28
N PRO A 148 3.62 7.66 -0.18
CA PRO A 148 2.54 7.54 0.80
C PRO A 148 1.33 6.72 0.32
N ASP A 149 1.15 6.48 -0.96
CA ASP A 149 -0.09 5.97 -1.58
C ASP A 149 -0.49 4.57 -1.08
N ASN A 150 0.44 3.59 -1.14
CA ASN A 150 0.16 2.23 -0.66
C ASN A 150 0.00 2.17 0.86
N VAL A 151 0.86 2.88 1.61
CA VAL A 151 0.83 2.83 3.08
C VAL A 151 -0.42 3.49 3.64
N ALA A 152 -0.89 4.59 3.02
CA ALA A 152 -2.13 5.24 3.41
C ALA A 152 -3.34 4.32 3.21
N ALA A 153 -3.45 3.67 2.06
CA ALA A 153 -4.53 2.72 1.78
C ALA A 153 -4.48 1.50 2.73
N ALA A 154 -3.29 0.94 2.97
CA ALA A 154 -3.11 -0.17 3.91
C ALA A 154 -3.48 0.21 5.34
N PHE A 155 -3.22 1.45 5.76
CA PHE A 155 -3.50 1.91 7.12
C PHE A 155 -4.95 2.32 7.34
N TYR A 156 -5.56 3.09 6.42
CA TYR A 156 -6.92 3.62 6.60
C TYR A 156 -8.01 2.70 6.02
N GLY A 157 -7.69 1.90 5.01
CA GLY A 157 -8.69 1.18 4.22
C GLY A 157 -9.39 2.08 3.19
N GLY A 158 -10.34 1.54 2.46
CA GLY A 158 -11.09 2.24 1.43
C GLY A 158 -10.20 2.72 0.29
N ALA A 159 -10.44 3.94 -0.16
CA ALA A 159 -9.56 4.67 -1.05
C ALA A 159 -8.97 5.88 -0.31
N THR A 160 -7.75 6.27 -0.67
CA THR A 160 -7.04 7.38 -0.03
C THR A 160 -6.40 8.29 -1.06
N ILE A 161 -6.37 9.59 -0.75
CA ILE A 161 -5.50 10.55 -1.40
C ILE A 161 -4.37 10.83 -0.42
N ALA A 162 -3.13 10.68 -0.85
CA ALA A 162 -1.96 10.87 -0.02
C ALA A 162 -0.97 11.83 -0.71
N TRP A 163 -0.23 12.58 0.08
CA TRP A 163 0.76 13.54 -0.43
C TRP A 163 1.91 13.74 0.56
N LEU A 164 2.96 14.36 0.09
CA LEU A 164 4.07 14.80 0.92
C LEU A 164 3.95 16.29 1.20
N GLU A 165 4.07 16.66 2.47
CA GLU A 165 4.15 18.04 2.93
C GLU A 165 5.56 18.31 3.45
N ASN A 166 6.21 19.37 2.97
CA ASN A 166 7.53 19.72 3.45
C ASN A 166 7.41 20.63 4.67
N SER A 167 8.08 20.26 5.76
CA SER A 167 8.23 21.08 6.95
C SER A 167 9.70 21.35 7.25
N ILE A 168 9.99 22.45 7.91
CA ILE A 168 11.35 22.78 8.37
C ILE A 168 11.40 22.43 9.86
N ASP A 169 12.31 21.54 10.23
CA ASP A 169 12.51 21.18 11.64
C ASP A 169 13.26 22.27 12.41
N ALA A 170 13.42 22.07 13.73
CA ALA A 170 14.08 23.02 14.61
C ALA A 170 15.58 23.25 14.30
N SER A 171 16.19 22.36 13.50
CA SER A 171 17.58 22.49 13.03
C SER A 171 17.68 23.23 11.70
N GLY A 172 16.56 23.55 11.04
CA GLY A 172 16.49 24.14 9.70
C GLY A 172 16.54 23.10 8.57
N ALA A 173 16.51 21.80 8.86
CA ALA A 173 16.46 20.76 7.85
C ALA A 173 15.03 20.56 7.33
N THR A 174 14.89 20.37 6.01
CA THR A 174 13.60 20.03 5.42
C THR A 174 13.26 18.58 5.71
N LYS A 175 12.10 18.36 6.34
CA LYS A 175 11.52 17.04 6.58
C LYS A 175 10.25 16.89 5.75
N SER A 176 10.11 15.78 5.02
CA SER A 176 8.87 15.43 4.33
C SER A 176 7.96 14.67 5.28
N ILE A 177 6.72 15.13 5.39
CA ILE A 177 5.68 14.55 6.23
C ILE A 177 4.66 13.88 5.30
N GLY A 178 4.41 12.59 5.51
CA GLY A 178 3.35 11.88 4.81
C GLY A 178 1.98 12.29 5.33
N LYS A 179 1.10 12.70 4.44
CA LYS A 179 -0.29 13.07 4.72
C LYS A 179 -1.23 12.23 3.90
N ALA A 180 -2.41 11.95 4.44
CA ALA A 180 -3.45 11.26 3.70
C ALA A 180 -4.85 11.62 4.20
N VAL A 181 -5.82 11.49 3.30
CA VAL A 181 -7.26 11.59 3.60
C VAL A 181 -8.01 10.42 2.97
N SER A 182 -9.05 9.94 3.64
CA SER A 182 -9.90 8.89 3.09
C SER A 182 -10.87 9.45 2.05
N VAL A 183 -11.10 8.67 1.01
CA VAL A 183 -12.10 8.92 -0.03
C VAL A 183 -13.20 7.88 0.11
N LYS A 184 -14.46 8.35 0.13
CA LYS A 184 -15.60 7.45 0.14
C LYS A 184 -15.62 6.62 -1.14
N VAL A 185 -15.84 5.31 -1.00
CA VAL A 185 -16.02 4.39 -2.13
C VAL A 185 -17.47 3.89 -2.12
N ASP A 186 -18.11 3.87 -3.27
CA ASP A 186 -19.45 3.29 -3.45
C ASP A 186 -19.39 1.78 -3.19
N ASP A 187 -20.28 1.26 -2.36
CA ASP A 187 -20.30 -0.15 -1.93
C ASP A 187 -20.47 -1.15 -3.08
N ARG A 188 -20.93 -0.71 -4.24
CA ARG A 188 -21.06 -1.54 -5.45
C ARG A 188 -19.73 -1.80 -6.13
N ILE A 189 -18.71 -0.97 -5.87
CA ILE A 189 -17.42 -1.10 -6.54
C ILE A 189 -16.66 -2.29 -5.98
N LYS A 190 -16.20 -3.13 -6.88
CA LYS A 190 -15.33 -4.27 -6.64
C LYS A 190 -14.11 -4.22 -7.55
N ALA A 191 -13.12 -5.04 -7.27
CA ALA A 191 -11.93 -5.19 -8.07
C ALA A 191 -11.75 -6.63 -8.55
N LEU A 192 -11.42 -6.81 -9.82
CA LEU A 192 -10.83 -8.05 -10.32
C LEU A 192 -9.33 -7.81 -10.48
N LEU A 193 -8.52 -8.57 -9.78
CA LEU A 193 -7.07 -8.63 -9.97
C LEU A 193 -6.71 -9.75 -10.93
N LEU A 194 -5.79 -9.47 -11.84
CA LEU A 194 -5.16 -10.43 -12.73
C LEU A 194 -3.66 -10.39 -12.42
N VAL A 195 -3.19 -11.41 -11.72
CA VAL A 195 -1.85 -11.48 -11.12
C VAL A 195 -0.98 -12.46 -11.92
N PRO A 196 0.10 -12.01 -12.58
CA PRO A 196 1.01 -12.90 -13.29
C PRO A 196 2.01 -13.56 -12.34
N ASP A 197 2.64 -14.66 -12.79
CA ASP A 197 3.64 -15.38 -12.00
C ASP A 197 4.95 -14.60 -11.81
N ASN A 198 5.30 -13.71 -12.74
CA ASN A 198 6.54 -12.94 -12.67
C ASN A 198 6.43 -11.75 -11.71
N GLN A 199 7.53 -11.44 -11.04
CA GLN A 199 7.67 -10.27 -10.17
C GLN A 199 8.27 -9.08 -10.94
N LEU A 200 7.97 -7.85 -10.50
CA LEU A 200 8.60 -6.63 -10.98
C LEU A 200 8.95 -5.72 -9.79
N ALA A 201 10.23 -5.40 -9.67
CA ALA A 201 10.68 -4.47 -8.65
C ALA A 201 10.21 -3.03 -8.97
N THR A 202 9.59 -2.36 -8.00
CA THR A 202 9.08 -0.97 -8.13
C THR A 202 10.17 -0.01 -8.62
N ALA A 203 11.40 -0.13 -8.09
CA ALA A 203 12.53 0.70 -8.51
C ALA A 203 12.88 0.54 -10.00
N LYS A 204 12.72 -0.67 -10.57
CA LYS A 204 12.93 -0.91 -12.01
C LYS A 204 11.84 -0.24 -12.85
N ALA A 205 10.59 -0.38 -12.44
CA ALA A 205 9.46 0.24 -13.13
C ALA A 205 9.55 1.78 -13.09
N ARG A 206 10.00 2.36 -11.97
CA ARG A 206 10.14 3.81 -11.79
C ARG A 206 11.23 4.42 -12.69
N LYS A 207 12.32 3.71 -12.95
CA LYS A 207 13.40 4.18 -13.86
C LYS A 207 13.00 4.33 -15.33
N LEU A 208 11.84 3.81 -15.73
CA LEU A 208 11.32 3.91 -17.10
C LEU A 208 10.48 5.17 -17.34
N LEU A 209 10.20 5.92 -16.28
CA LEU A 209 9.42 7.14 -16.40
C LEU A 209 10.25 8.25 -17.03
N PRO A 210 9.67 9.08 -17.91
CA PRO A 210 10.34 10.24 -18.47
C PRO A 210 10.53 11.33 -17.40
N GLU A 211 11.55 12.15 -17.56
CA GLU A 211 11.79 13.31 -16.68
C GLU A 211 10.73 14.42 -16.88
N THR A 212 10.14 14.50 -18.07
CA THR A 212 9.14 15.52 -18.43
C THR A 212 7.98 14.91 -19.20
N ILE A 213 6.82 15.53 -19.08
CA ILE A 213 5.61 15.21 -19.85
C ILE A 213 5.06 16.46 -20.53
N SER A 214 4.21 16.29 -21.53
CA SER A 214 3.57 17.44 -22.19
C SER A 214 2.55 18.12 -21.27
N HIS A 215 2.36 19.44 -21.41
CA HIS A 215 1.28 20.17 -20.73
C HIS A 215 -0.11 19.58 -21.05
N GLN A 216 -0.30 19.10 -22.28
CA GLN A 216 -1.55 18.49 -22.70
C GLN A 216 -1.83 17.21 -21.92
N ASP A 217 -0.83 16.33 -21.77
CA ASP A 217 -0.97 15.09 -20.97
C ASP A 217 -1.20 15.40 -19.49
N ALA A 218 -0.49 16.41 -18.96
CA ALA A 218 -0.68 16.83 -17.57
C ALA A 218 -2.10 17.34 -17.31
N VAL A 219 -2.68 18.15 -18.19
CA VAL A 219 -4.07 18.65 -18.10
C VAL A 219 -5.07 17.50 -18.18
N LEU A 220 -4.90 16.60 -19.15
CA LEU A 220 -5.78 15.43 -19.28
C LEU A 220 -5.70 14.54 -18.04
N ASN A 221 -4.49 14.21 -17.57
CA ASN A 221 -4.30 13.39 -16.39
C ASN A 221 -4.89 14.03 -15.12
N SER A 222 -4.73 15.35 -14.93
CA SER A 222 -5.33 16.08 -13.82
C SER A 222 -6.85 15.99 -13.82
N SER A 223 -7.48 16.09 -15.00
CA SER A 223 -8.93 15.94 -15.15
C SER A 223 -9.39 14.51 -14.79
N ARG A 224 -8.61 13.49 -15.16
CA ARG A 224 -8.89 12.08 -14.85
C ARG A 224 -8.73 11.79 -13.36
N ALA A 225 -7.69 12.31 -12.71
CA ALA A 225 -7.48 12.17 -11.27
C ALA A 225 -8.62 12.81 -10.47
N ALA A 226 -9.07 14.01 -10.85
CA ALA A 226 -10.23 14.65 -10.23
C ALA A 226 -11.53 13.84 -10.46
N LEU A 227 -11.73 13.32 -11.69
CA LEU A 227 -12.88 12.49 -12.03
C LEU A 227 -12.89 11.18 -11.24
N LEU A 228 -11.71 10.58 -10.98
CA LEU A 228 -11.59 9.32 -10.23
C LEU A 228 -12.19 9.43 -8.83
N VAL A 229 -11.95 10.52 -8.13
CA VAL A 229 -12.53 10.77 -6.79
C VAL A 229 -14.06 10.76 -6.86
N HIS A 230 -14.64 11.45 -7.85
CA HIS A 230 -16.08 11.51 -8.05
C HIS A 230 -16.66 10.16 -8.51
N ALA A 231 -15.98 9.48 -9.42
CA ALA A 231 -16.39 8.17 -9.94
C ALA A 231 -16.45 7.12 -8.82
N LEU A 232 -15.43 7.05 -7.98
CA LEU A 232 -15.39 6.12 -6.85
C LEU A 232 -16.47 6.41 -5.81
N ALA A 233 -16.78 7.69 -5.56
CA ALA A 233 -17.70 8.07 -4.49
C ALA A 233 -19.17 8.03 -4.89
N GLN A 234 -19.52 8.34 -6.15
CA GLN A 234 -20.90 8.65 -6.56
C GLN A 234 -21.29 8.15 -7.94
N ARG A 235 -20.33 8.03 -8.89
CA ARG A 235 -20.61 7.74 -10.30
C ARG A 235 -19.72 6.61 -10.84
N PRO A 236 -19.95 5.34 -10.38
CA PRO A 236 -19.18 4.18 -10.85
C PRO A 236 -19.23 3.97 -12.37
N ASP A 237 -20.26 4.46 -13.04
CA ASP A 237 -20.39 4.44 -14.50
C ASP A 237 -19.30 5.25 -15.23
N LEU A 238 -18.61 6.14 -14.52
CA LEU A 238 -17.50 6.93 -15.06
C LEU A 238 -16.12 6.31 -14.83
N LEU A 239 -16.01 5.14 -14.18
CA LEU A 239 -14.74 4.50 -13.85
C LEU A 239 -13.84 4.28 -15.07
N PHE A 240 -14.41 3.91 -16.23
CA PHE A 240 -13.64 3.71 -17.44
C PHE A 240 -12.86 4.99 -17.85
N ASN A 241 -13.53 6.13 -17.90
CA ASN A 241 -12.91 7.41 -18.26
C ASN A 241 -11.99 7.90 -17.12
N ALA A 242 -12.40 7.71 -15.88
CA ALA A 242 -11.70 8.18 -14.69
C ALA A 242 -10.36 7.46 -14.45
N THR A 243 -10.19 6.25 -14.97
CA THR A 243 -8.99 5.43 -14.81
C THR A 243 -8.00 5.55 -15.98
N GLU A 244 -8.20 6.47 -16.91
CA GLU A 244 -7.23 6.75 -17.97
C GLU A 244 -5.99 7.44 -17.39
N ASP A 245 -4.80 6.93 -17.76
CA ASP A 245 -3.51 7.41 -17.27
C ASP A 245 -2.59 7.82 -18.42
N LEU A 246 -1.93 8.95 -18.23
CA LEU A 246 -0.97 9.53 -19.16
C LEU A 246 0.42 9.75 -18.53
N LEU A 247 0.60 9.36 -17.26
CA LEU A 247 1.83 9.65 -16.51
C LEU A 247 2.79 8.47 -16.36
N HIS A 248 2.28 7.21 -16.32
CA HIS A 248 3.18 6.13 -15.90
C HIS A 248 2.99 4.79 -16.59
N GLN A 249 1.77 4.34 -16.92
CA GLN A 249 1.54 2.96 -17.34
C GLN A 249 2.20 2.65 -18.70
N SER A 250 2.00 3.52 -19.69
CA SER A 250 2.53 3.34 -21.05
C SER A 250 4.06 3.31 -21.08
N TYR A 251 4.72 4.13 -20.27
CA TYR A 251 6.18 4.19 -20.18
C TYR A 251 6.81 2.93 -19.60
N ARG A 252 6.05 2.17 -18.81
CA ARG A 252 6.50 0.90 -18.19
C ARG A 252 6.30 -0.32 -19.07
N ALA A 253 5.79 -0.16 -20.31
CA ALA A 253 5.45 -1.26 -21.22
C ALA A 253 6.61 -2.24 -21.48
N SER A 254 7.84 -1.75 -21.61
CA SER A 254 9.02 -2.58 -21.84
C SER A 254 9.33 -3.54 -20.69
N ALA A 255 8.98 -3.19 -19.45
CA ALA A 255 9.21 -4.05 -18.28
C ALA A 255 8.09 -5.08 -18.06
N MET A 256 6.90 -4.85 -18.61
CA MET A 256 5.72 -5.71 -18.41
C MET A 256 4.83 -5.78 -19.66
N PRO A 257 5.36 -6.23 -20.82
CA PRO A 257 4.64 -6.15 -22.09
C PRO A 257 3.34 -6.94 -22.09
N LYS A 258 3.28 -8.11 -21.45
CA LYS A 258 2.06 -8.93 -21.34
C LYS A 258 0.96 -8.21 -20.52
N THR A 259 1.36 -7.55 -19.43
CA THR A 259 0.45 -6.76 -18.57
C THR A 259 -0.17 -5.60 -19.34
N ILE A 260 0.65 -4.83 -20.07
CA ILE A 260 0.17 -3.69 -20.85
C ILE A 260 -0.74 -4.15 -21.99
N ALA A 261 -0.37 -5.22 -22.70
CA ALA A 261 -1.21 -5.79 -23.76
C ALA A 261 -2.58 -6.25 -23.22
N LEU A 262 -2.59 -6.93 -22.06
CA LEU A 262 -3.84 -7.36 -21.42
C LEU A 262 -4.68 -6.14 -20.98
N MET A 263 -4.08 -5.17 -20.31
CA MET A 263 -4.76 -3.94 -19.88
C MET A 263 -5.38 -3.22 -21.08
N GLN A 264 -4.64 -3.03 -22.17
CA GLN A 264 -5.14 -2.39 -23.38
C GLN A 264 -6.30 -3.17 -24.04
N LYS A 265 -6.20 -4.50 -24.07
CA LYS A 265 -7.29 -5.37 -24.56
C LYS A 265 -8.56 -5.20 -23.74
N LEU A 266 -8.45 -5.17 -22.40
CA LEU A 266 -9.57 -4.98 -21.49
C LEU A 266 -10.16 -3.56 -21.63
N ARG A 267 -9.32 -2.54 -21.75
CA ARG A 267 -9.80 -1.18 -22.01
C ARG A 267 -10.47 -1.05 -23.36
N GLY A 268 -9.97 -1.75 -24.40
CA GLY A 268 -10.62 -1.81 -25.72
C GLY A 268 -12.01 -2.46 -25.69
N ALA A 269 -12.29 -3.27 -24.66
CA ALA A 269 -13.63 -3.82 -24.37
C ALA A 269 -14.47 -2.92 -23.45
N GLY A 270 -14.04 -1.71 -23.13
CA GLY A 270 -14.78 -0.76 -22.29
C GLY A 270 -14.60 -0.93 -20.78
N LEU A 271 -13.69 -1.79 -20.34
CA LEU A 271 -13.45 -2.07 -18.92
C LEU A 271 -12.47 -1.08 -18.28
N ALA A 272 -12.72 -0.69 -17.04
CA ALA A 272 -11.85 0.22 -16.28
C ALA A 272 -10.60 -0.54 -15.76
N ALA A 273 -9.75 -0.98 -16.69
CA ALA A 273 -8.53 -1.73 -16.42
C ALA A 273 -7.33 -0.79 -16.25
N VAL A 274 -6.54 -1.02 -15.21
CA VAL A 274 -5.32 -0.29 -14.87
C VAL A 274 -4.22 -1.24 -14.44
N VAL A 275 -2.97 -0.79 -14.48
CA VAL A 275 -1.87 -1.48 -13.81
C VAL A 275 -2.02 -1.25 -12.30
N SER A 276 -1.94 -2.31 -11.50
CA SER A 276 -1.95 -2.22 -10.04
C SER A 276 -0.58 -1.76 -9.52
N GLY A 277 -0.52 -0.60 -8.89
CA GLY A 277 0.71 -0.01 -8.37
C GLY A 277 1.79 0.17 -9.43
N ALA A 278 2.97 -0.41 -9.20
CA ALA A 278 4.06 -0.44 -10.18
C ALA A 278 3.93 -1.61 -11.19
N GLY A 279 2.93 -2.45 -11.05
CA GLY A 279 2.74 -3.70 -11.81
C GLY A 279 3.47 -4.89 -11.15
N PRO A 280 3.47 -6.05 -11.80
CA PRO A 280 2.91 -6.33 -13.12
C PRO A 280 1.44 -6.80 -13.14
N SER A 281 0.68 -6.70 -12.05
CA SER A 281 -0.73 -7.07 -12.04
C SER A 281 -1.60 -6.04 -12.75
N VAL A 282 -2.72 -6.51 -13.32
CA VAL A 282 -3.79 -5.66 -13.82
C VAL A 282 -4.94 -5.68 -12.81
N MET A 283 -5.52 -4.52 -12.53
CA MET A 283 -6.74 -4.36 -11.75
C MET A 283 -7.86 -3.83 -12.64
N VAL A 284 -9.02 -4.45 -12.59
CA VAL A 284 -10.25 -3.95 -13.22
C VAL A 284 -11.19 -3.51 -12.11
N LEU A 285 -11.56 -2.23 -12.09
CA LEU A 285 -12.61 -1.72 -11.20
C LEU A 285 -13.96 -1.84 -11.91
N TYR A 286 -14.97 -2.34 -11.22
CA TYR A 286 -16.30 -2.55 -11.79
C TYR A 286 -17.42 -2.39 -10.75
N ALA A 287 -18.62 -2.09 -11.25
CA ALA A 287 -19.86 -2.09 -10.48
C ALA A 287 -20.96 -2.64 -11.36
N ASN A 288 -21.73 -3.64 -10.90
CA ASN A 288 -22.91 -4.22 -11.59
C ASN A 288 -22.63 -4.95 -12.92
N SER A 289 -21.42 -5.45 -13.16
CA SER A 289 -21.05 -6.15 -14.42
C SER A 289 -20.50 -7.55 -14.14
N GLU A 290 -21.07 -8.30 -13.22
CA GLU A 290 -20.55 -9.60 -12.78
C GLU A 290 -20.37 -10.60 -13.94
N ASP A 291 -21.36 -10.70 -14.87
CA ASP A 291 -21.32 -11.64 -15.98
C ASP A 291 -20.16 -11.37 -16.97
N GLU A 292 -19.86 -10.09 -17.23
CA GLU A 292 -18.73 -9.67 -18.06
C GLU A 292 -17.39 -9.97 -17.37
N ILE A 293 -17.33 -9.68 -16.07
CA ILE A 293 -16.15 -9.93 -15.25
C ILE A 293 -15.82 -11.41 -15.14
N ASP A 294 -16.83 -12.29 -15.11
CA ASP A 294 -16.66 -13.74 -15.04
C ASP A 294 -16.00 -14.35 -16.29
N GLN A 295 -16.08 -13.67 -17.41
CA GLN A 295 -15.45 -14.11 -18.66
C GLN A 295 -13.97 -13.70 -18.77
N ILE A 296 -13.53 -12.67 -18.04
CA ILE A 296 -12.18 -12.10 -18.15
C ILE A 296 -11.06 -13.12 -17.87
N PRO A 297 -11.15 -14.03 -16.87
CA PRO A 297 -10.09 -15.00 -16.61
C PRO A 297 -9.73 -15.85 -17.82
N SER A 298 -10.71 -16.21 -18.66
CA SER A 298 -10.49 -16.97 -19.91
C SER A 298 -9.73 -16.17 -20.97
N LEU A 299 -9.73 -14.84 -20.88
CA LEU A 299 -9.06 -13.92 -21.79
C LEU A 299 -7.66 -13.53 -21.34
N ALA A 300 -7.24 -13.97 -20.13
CA ALA A 300 -5.99 -13.60 -19.46
C ALA A 300 -5.09 -14.81 -19.16
N PRO A 301 -4.66 -15.59 -20.18
CA PRO A 301 -3.81 -16.75 -19.94
C PRO A 301 -2.49 -16.34 -19.29
N GLY A 302 -2.06 -17.09 -18.26
CA GLY A 302 -0.86 -16.80 -17.47
C GLY A 302 -1.04 -15.73 -16.40
N PHE A 303 -2.30 -15.41 -16.05
CA PHE A 303 -2.67 -14.59 -14.92
C PHE A 303 -3.63 -15.34 -14.01
N THR A 304 -3.37 -15.29 -12.71
CA THR A 304 -4.32 -15.76 -11.69
C THR A 304 -5.33 -14.67 -11.41
N ALA A 305 -6.62 -15.00 -11.52
CA ALA A 305 -7.70 -14.05 -11.29
C ALA A 305 -8.21 -14.11 -9.84
N MET A 306 -8.37 -12.96 -9.20
CA MET A 306 -8.95 -12.83 -7.86
C MET A 306 -9.99 -11.71 -7.85
N LYS A 307 -11.25 -12.03 -7.53
CA LYS A 307 -12.30 -11.04 -7.28
C LYS A 307 -12.26 -10.62 -5.83
N LEU A 308 -12.09 -9.34 -5.58
CA LEU A 308 -11.94 -8.78 -4.25
C LEU A 308 -12.92 -7.61 -4.03
N ALA A 309 -13.43 -7.52 -2.82
CA ALA A 309 -14.08 -6.30 -2.35
C ALA A 309 -13.03 -5.22 -2.05
N ILE A 310 -13.46 -3.96 -2.04
CA ILE A 310 -12.68 -2.88 -1.47
C ILE A 310 -12.71 -3.05 0.06
N ALA A 311 -11.54 -3.09 0.68
CA ALA A 311 -11.42 -3.26 2.13
C ALA A 311 -11.90 -2.00 2.83
N LYS A 312 -13.00 -2.07 3.58
CA LYS A 312 -13.60 -0.90 4.26
C LYS A 312 -12.75 -0.39 5.42
N THR A 313 -11.92 -1.24 6.00
CA THR A 313 -11.01 -0.92 7.10
C THR A 313 -9.58 -1.21 6.69
N GLY A 314 -8.65 -0.43 7.21
CA GLY A 314 -7.22 -0.65 7.02
C GLY A 314 -6.64 -1.64 8.03
N ALA A 315 -5.46 -1.34 8.57
CA ALA A 315 -4.79 -2.12 9.59
C ALA A 315 -5.62 -2.15 10.89
N GLN A 316 -5.98 -3.36 11.39
CA GLN A 316 -6.83 -3.55 12.58
C GLN A 316 -6.42 -4.76 13.39
#